data_dc63c43e2aa5c43b387b57e1ade7c1b8
#
_entry.id   dc63c43e2aa5c43b387b57e1ade7c1b8
#
_cell.length_a   1.000
_cell.length_b   1.000
_cell.length_c   1.000
_cell.angle_alpha   90.00
_cell.angle_beta   90.00
_cell.angle_gamma   90.00
#
_symmetry.space_group_name_H-M   'P 1'
#
loop_
_entity.id
_entity.type
_entity.pdbx_description
1 polymer ?
#
loop_
_entity_poly.entity_id
_entity_poly.type
_entity_poly.pdbx_seq_one_letter_code
_entity_poly.pdbx_strand_id
1 'polypeptide(L)'
;MYKFFPSDFLNFEFLRVLGTAPTLGCDVGECLEAAAKIKNDDAESWYTAWTEAAEKSEDLGEQAISIGDKETARWAFMRSKDTRLLKAISKSVDDFKKACALLDSPVECLEIPYEGFRLPAYLFLPKRGTECSGRKTPIIINTGGYDSIQEELYHFTAAGARERGYATLTFEGPGQGIVLRREKLHMRPDWEVVISAVLDQLFILSQQNPGWNLDLTRIAIVGNSMGAYFALRGALDTRIKACVCSDGLYDFGKAGRERTPFFMKDLPKNFAESLLRFVLSFDFRTRWELAHAAMVLGTGSLSEAFDRIQEFTLGPQGRERPVPEDITCPVLVTNARDSIYRLEVTRIYDSLTQHKDGHTKVLWDPIGVGQGSTQAKVAALSHLHATVFEWLDRVLEVKRIPCD
;
A
#
# COMPACT_ATOMS: atom_id res chain seq x y z
N MET A 1 8.93 20.31 -9.39
CA MET A 1 9.35 19.49 -8.24
C MET A 1 10.88 19.51 -8.13
N TYR A 2 11.45 19.60 -6.94
CA TYR A 2 12.88 19.40 -6.75
C TYR A 2 13.27 17.97 -7.12
N LYS A 3 14.34 17.78 -7.89
CA LYS A 3 14.84 16.47 -8.31
C LYS A 3 16.09 16.12 -7.53
N PHE A 4 16.07 15.03 -6.80
CA PHE A 4 17.24 14.45 -6.13
C PHE A 4 18.09 13.65 -7.12
N PHE A 5 17.44 13.05 -8.12
CA PHE A 5 18.07 12.23 -9.17
C PHE A 5 17.62 12.66 -10.56
N PRO A 6 18.43 12.47 -11.61
CA PRO A 6 18.00 12.63 -13.00
C PRO A 6 16.82 11.71 -13.35
N SER A 7 16.80 10.48 -12.83
CA SER A 7 15.73 9.50 -13.02
C SER A 7 14.45 9.88 -12.27
N ASP A 8 13.33 10.01 -12.97
CA ASP A 8 12.02 10.24 -12.36
C ASP A 8 11.58 9.06 -11.48
N PHE A 9 11.99 7.84 -11.84
CA PHE A 9 11.73 6.63 -11.06
C PHE A 9 12.45 6.66 -9.71
N LEU A 10 13.75 6.93 -9.69
CA LEU A 10 14.51 7.03 -8.44
C LEU A 10 14.02 8.21 -7.58
N ASN A 11 13.61 9.33 -8.20
CA ASN A 11 12.99 10.44 -7.46
C ASN A 11 11.69 10.00 -6.78
N PHE A 12 10.85 9.24 -7.48
CA PHE A 12 9.60 8.74 -6.92
C PHE A 12 9.85 7.80 -5.74
N GLU A 13 10.73 6.81 -5.91
CA GLU A 13 11.07 5.86 -4.83
C GLU A 13 11.74 6.55 -3.63
N PHE A 14 12.58 7.54 -3.88
CA PHE A 14 13.18 8.34 -2.82
C PHE A 14 12.13 9.16 -2.05
N LEU A 15 11.19 9.80 -2.74
CA LEU A 15 10.09 10.54 -2.12
C LEU A 15 9.13 9.62 -1.37
N ARG A 16 8.98 8.37 -1.81
CA ARG A 16 8.20 7.34 -1.11
C ARG A 16 8.79 7.07 0.28
N VAL A 17 10.10 6.97 0.40
CA VAL A 17 10.78 6.84 1.71
C VAL A 17 10.73 8.15 2.48
N LEU A 18 11.21 9.27 1.89
CA LEU A 18 11.28 10.57 2.56
C LEU A 18 9.90 11.05 3.05
N GLY A 19 8.84 10.74 2.32
CA GLY A 19 7.46 11.08 2.68
C GLY A 19 6.96 10.41 3.96
N THR A 20 7.63 9.37 4.46
CA THR A 20 7.28 8.70 5.72
C THR A 20 7.85 9.40 6.97
N ALA A 21 8.67 10.43 6.82
CA ALA A 21 9.27 11.18 7.93
C ALA A 21 8.24 11.67 8.98
N PRO A 22 7.05 12.19 8.61
CA PRO A 22 6.06 12.62 9.60
C PRO A 22 5.56 11.50 10.52
N THR A 23 5.70 10.24 10.10
CA THR A 23 5.30 9.04 10.86
C THR A 23 6.49 8.22 11.34
N LEU A 24 7.69 8.82 11.36
CA LEU A 24 8.95 8.23 11.83
C LEU A 24 9.46 7.06 10.97
N GLY A 25 9.05 6.98 9.71
CA GLY A 25 9.51 5.95 8.77
C GLY A 25 10.88 6.23 8.16
N CYS A 26 11.41 7.44 8.32
CA CYS A 26 12.79 7.81 7.99
C CYS A 26 13.20 9.07 8.77
N ASP A 27 14.51 9.33 8.81
CA ASP A 27 15.09 10.63 9.18
C ASP A 27 15.56 11.35 7.92
N VAL A 28 15.33 12.66 7.86
CA VAL A 28 15.67 13.46 6.67
C VAL A 28 17.18 13.43 6.41
N GLY A 29 18.01 13.50 7.46
CA GLY A 29 19.46 13.44 7.34
C GLY A 29 19.95 12.11 6.76
N GLU A 30 19.41 11.00 7.25
CA GLU A 30 19.71 9.65 6.73
C GLU A 30 19.33 9.51 5.25
N CYS A 31 18.15 10.03 4.87
CA CYS A 31 17.74 10.05 3.47
C CYS A 31 18.69 10.85 2.58
N LEU A 32 19.14 12.01 3.03
CA LEU A 32 20.08 12.85 2.26
C LEU A 32 21.47 12.20 2.15
N GLU A 33 21.95 11.55 3.21
CA GLU A 33 23.20 10.77 3.16
C GLU A 33 23.09 9.59 2.17
N ALA A 34 21.96 8.86 2.19
CA ALA A 34 21.72 7.78 1.24
C ALA A 34 21.66 8.32 -0.20
N ALA A 35 20.94 9.42 -0.44
CA ALA A 35 20.85 10.04 -1.76
C ALA A 35 22.22 10.45 -2.34
N ALA A 36 23.13 10.93 -1.49
CA ALA A 36 24.48 11.30 -1.92
C ALA A 36 25.34 10.11 -2.40
N LYS A 37 25.01 8.88 -2.00
CA LYS A 37 25.72 7.65 -2.37
C LYS A 37 25.10 6.94 -3.57
N ILE A 38 23.83 7.21 -3.86
CA ILE A 38 23.06 6.55 -4.92
C ILE A 38 23.46 7.13 -6.28
N LYS A 39 23.83 6.25 -7.20
CA LYS A 39 24.11 6.60 -8.60
C LYS A 39 22.84 6.42 -9.44
N ASN A 40 22.68 7.26 -10.45
CA ASN A 40 21.51 7.18 -11.32
C ASN A 40 21.47 5.82 -12.05
N ASP A 41 20.27 5.20 -12.07
CA ASP A 41 20.00 3.91 -12.72
C ASP A 41 20.89 2.72 -12.26
N ASP A 42 21.45 2.82 -11.07
CA ASP A 42 22.30 1.79 -10.44
C ASP A 42 21.60 1.18 -9.20
N ALA A 43 21.00 0.02 -9.39
CA ALA A 43 20.31 -0.73 -8.34
C ALA A 43 21.23 -1.12 -7.17
N GLU A 44 22.50 -1.41 -7.44
CA GLU A 44 23.45 -1.84 -6.41
C GLU A 44 23.82 -0.70 -5.48
N SER A 45 24.04 0.51 -6.03
CA SER A 45 24.29 1.69 -5.20
C SER A 45 23.05 2.06 -4.36
N TRP A 46 21.84 1.92 -4.92
CA TRP A 46 20.59 2.08 -4.19
C TRP A 46 20.52 1.10 -3.01
N TYR A 47 20.76 -0.18 -3.28
CA TYR A 47 20.74 -1.22 -2.26
C TYR A 47 21.77 -0.96 -1.16
N THR A 48 23.01 -0.73 -1.53
CA THR A 48 24.09 -0.49 -0.55
C THR A 48 23.78 0.69 0.34
N ALA A 49 23.34 1.82 -0.23
CA ALA A 49 23.05 3.03 0.53
C ALA A 49 21.92 2.84 1.55
N TRP A 50 20.82 2.16 1.16
CA TRP A 50 19.71 1.92 2.06
C TRP A 50 19.99 0.79 3.08
N THR A 51 20.78 -0.22 2.73
CA THR A 51 21.23 -1.25 3.68
C THR A 51 22.10 -0.63 4.78
N GLU A 52 23.07 0.22 4.42
CA GLU A 52 23.88 0.94 5.41
C GLU A 52 23.03 1.83 6.34
N ALA A 53 22.03 2.53 5.79
CA ALA A 53 21.12 3.34 6.60
C ALA A 53 20.31 2.49 7.57
N ALA A 54 19.80 1.35 7.10
CA ALA A 54 19.03 0.41 7.92
C ALA A 54 19.87 -0.21 9.05
N GLU A 55 21.12 -0.61 8.75
CA GLU A 55 22.04 -1.16 9.75
C GLU A 55 22.38 -0.13 10.84
N LYS A 56 22.67 1.13 10.47
CA LYS A 56 22.89 2.21 11.43
C LYS A 56 21.67 2.48 12.32
N SER A 57 20.48 2.42 11.73
CA SER A 57 19.23 2.59 12.50
C SER A 57 19.01 1.44 13.46
N GLU A 58 19.30 0.20 13.06
CA GLU A 58 19.22 -0.95 13.95
C GLU A 58 20.19 -0.84 15.12
N ASP A 59 21.48 -0.53 14.86
CA ASP A 59 22.50 -0.33 15.89
C ASP A 59 22.08 0.75 16.90
N LEU A 60 21.50 1.86 16.43
CA LEU A 60 20.94 2.90 17.29
C LEU A 60 19.79 2.37 18.14
N GLY A 61 18.90 1.55 17.56
CA GLY A 61 17.80 0.92 18.27
C GLY A 61 18.26 -0.01 19.39
N GLU A 62 19.24 -0.87 19.11
CA GLU A 62 19.82 -1.81 20.11
C GLU A 62 20.56 -1.04 21.23
N GLN A 63 21.30 0.01 20.90
CA GLN A 63 21.92 0.88 21.89
C GLN A 63 20.89 1.55 22.79
N ALA A 64 19.81 2.09 22.20
CA ALA A 64 18.74 2.75 22.92
C ALA A 64 18.03 1.77 23.88
N ILE A 65 17.77 0.52 23.46
CA ILE A 65 17.24 -0.53 24.34
C ILE A 65 18.17 -0.76 25.52
N SER A 66 19.50 -0.84 25.31
CA SER A 66 20.48 -1.13 26.36
C SER A 66 20.49 -0.09 27.49
N ILE A 67 20.13 1.16 27.19
CA ILE A 67 20.06 2.27 28.15
C ILE A 67 18.62 2.60 28.60
N GLY A 68 17.61 1.85 28.13
CA GLY A 68 16.22 2.03 28.48
C GLY A 68 15.49 3.18 27.76
N ASP A 69 16.09 3.76 26.71
CA ASP A 69 15.47 4.81 25.87
C ASP A 69 14.52 4.19 24.84
N LYS A 70 13.29 3.93 25.27
CA LYS A 70 12.25 3.31 24.45
C LYS A 70 11.83 4.15 23.25
N GLU A 71 11.87 5.48 23.36
CA GLU A 71 11.46 6.37 22.26
C GLU A 71 12.48 6.33 21.12
N THR A 72 13.77 6.50 21.42
CA THR A 72 14.82 6.38 20.40
C THR A 72 14.84 4.98 19.78
N ALA A 73 14.68 3.91 20.60
CA ALA A 73 14.61 2.55 20.08
C ALA A 73 13.44 2.36 19.11
N ARG A 74 12.26 2.83 19.46
CA ARG A 74 11.07 2.78 18.59
C ARG A 74 11.31 3.48 17.27
N TRP A 75 11.83 4.71 17.29
CA TRP A 75 12.11 5.49 16.09
C TRP A 75 13.14 4.81 15.20
N ALA A 76 14.19 4.28 15.78
CA ALA A 76 15.25 3.62 15.06
C ALA A 76 14.75 2.33 14.36
N PHE A 77 14.04 1.45 15.07
CA PHE A 77 13.50 0.22 14.48
C PHE A 77 12.40 0.47 13.43
N MET A 78 11.65 1.58 13.50
CA MET A 78 10.70 1.95 12.45
C MET A 78 11.38 2.29 11.11
N ARG A 79 12.65 2.68 11.12
CA ARG A 79 13.44 3.09 9.95
C ARG A 79 14.26 1.97 9.33
N SER A 80 14.50 0.87 10.06
CA SER A 80 15.30 -0.27 9.60
C SER A 80 14.55 -1.10 8.57
N LYS A 81 14.53 -0.67 7.29
CA LYS A 81 13.77 -1.33 6.21
C LYS A 81 14.58 -1.57 4.96
N ASP A 82 14.81 -2.83 4.61
CA ASP A 82 15.25 -3.26 3.29
C ASP A 82 14.41 -4.46 2.80
N THR A 83 13.85 -4.39 1.59
CA THR A 83 12.79 -5.30 1.14
C THR A 83 13.14 -6.19 -0.05
N ARG A 84 14.37 -6.14 -0.59
CA ARG A 84 14.68 -6.79 -1.87
C ARG A 84 15.03 -8.27 -1.79
N LEU A 85 15.72 -8.69 -0.75
CA LEU A 85 16.09 -10.08 -0.53
C LEU A 85 15.28 -10.69 0.63
N LEU A 86 15.03 -12.00 0.59
CA LEU A 86 14.27 -12.67 1.65
C LEU A 86 14.88 -12.44 3.04
N LYS A 87 16.20 -12.42 3.16
CA LYS A 87 16.87 -12.11 4.44
C LYS A 87 16.63 -10.68 4.89
N ALA A 88 16.71 -9.72 3.98
CA ALA A 88 16.48 -8.31 4.27
C ALA A 88 15.03 -8.03 4.67
N ILE A 89 14.06 -8.60 3.95
CA ILE A 89 12.64 -8.45 4.33
C ILE A 89 12.32 -9.14 5.66
N SER A 90 12.91 -10.31 5.95
CA SER A 90 12.71 -10.98 7.24
C SER A 90 13.26 -10.14 8.39
N LYS A 91 14.45 -9.57 8.23
CA LYS A 91 15.06 -8.66 9.20
C LYS A 91 14.20 -7.40 9.40
N SER A 92 13.74 -6.79 8.32
CA SER A 92 12.83 -5.63 8.37
C SER A 92 11.54 -5.93 9.13
N VAL A 93 10.95 -7.11 8.93
CA VAL A 93 9.77 -7.60 9.68
C VAL A 93 10.09 -7.73 11.19
N ASP A 94 11.25 -8.29 11.54
CA ASP A 94 11.64 -8.46 12.94
C ASP A 94 11.87 -7.12 13.64
N ASP A 95 12.57 -6.19 13.00
CA ASP A 95 12.79 -4.84 13.55
C ASP A 95 11.48 -4.06 13.66
N PHE A 96 10.60 -4.18 12.67
CA PHE A 96 9.27 -3.57 12.75
C PHE A 96 8.45 -4.12 13.93
N LYS A 97 8.52 -5.43 14.21
CA LYS A 97 7.88 -6.04 15.39
C LYS A 97 8.47 -5.52 16.70
N LYS A 98 9.80 -5.31 16.77
CA LYS A 98 10.44 -4.65 17.93
C LYS A 98 9.86 -3.25 18.14
N ALA A 99 9.76 -2.45 17.05
CA ALA A 99 9.16 -1.12 17.10
C ALA A 99 7.68 -1.16 17.54
N CYS A 100 6.90 -2.10 17.00
CA CYS A 100 5.49 -2.29 17.39
C CYS A 100 5.32 -2.59 18.88
N ALA A 101 6.22 -3.37 19.46
CA ALA A 101 6.21 -3.68 20.90
C ALA A 101 6.50 -2.46 21.81
N LEU A 102 7.08 -1.40 21.25
CA LEU A 102 7.37 -0.13 21.93
C LEU A 102 6.29 0.95 21.73
N LEU A 103 5.22 0.63 20.97
CA LEU A 103 4.10 1.56 20.81
C LEU A 103 3.27 1.68 22.10
N ASP A 104 2.58 2.82 22.22
CA ASP A 104 1.75 3.16 23.38
C ASP A 104 0.43 2.38 23.50
N SER A 105 0.04 1.69 22.43
CA SER A 105 -1.11 0.78 22.41
C SER A 105 -0.74 -0.53 21.71
N PRO A 106 -1.42 -1.63 22.05
CA PRO A 106 -1.11 -2.95 21.52
C PRO A 106 -1.12 -3.03 19.99
N VAL A 107 -0.19 -3.81 19.46
CA VAL A 107 -0.21 -4.29 18.09
C VAL A 107 -0.25 -5.81 18.13
N GLU A 108 -1.30 -6.37 17.55
CA GLU A 108 -1.46 -7.83 17.51
C GLU A 108 -0.87 -8.36 16.21
N CYS A 109 0.11 -9.26 16.31
CA CYS A 109 0.63 -9.99 15.16
C CYS A 109 -0.27 -11.20 14.90
N LEU A 110 -0.91 -11.23 13.74
CA LEU A 110 -1.92 -12.23 13.40
C LEU A 110 -1.45 -13.06 12.21
N GLU A 111 -2.00 -14.28 12.13
CA GLU A 111 -1.84 -15.19 11.01
C GLU A 111 -3.23 -15.57 10.50
N ILE A 112 -3.60 -15.09 9.32
CA ILE A 112 -4.93 -15.30 8.73
C ILE A 112 -4.91 -16.59 7.90
N PRO A 113 -5.74 -17.60 8.21
CA PRO A 113 -5.87 -18.81 7.39
C PRO A 113 -6.39 -18.48 5.99
N TYR A 114 -5.72 -18.97 4.97
CA TYR A 114 -6.08 -18.71 3.57
C TYR A 114 -5.61 -19.85 2.66
N GLU A 115 -6.52 -20.60 2.05
CA GLU A 115 -6.25 -21.67 1.06
C GLU A 115 -5.09 -22.62 1.42
N GLY A 116 -4.99 -23.02 2.69
CA GLY A 116 -3.90 -23.86 3.20
C GLY A 116 -2.62 -23.14 3.59
N PHE A 117 -2.56 -21.84 3.37
CA PHE A 117 -1.47 -20.93 3.78
C PHE A 117 -1.88 -20.07 4.99
N ARG A 118 -0.95 -19.24 5.44
CA ARG A 118 -1.19 -18.22 6.46
C ARG A 118 -0.69 -16.88 5.97
N LEU A 119 -1.59 -15.89 5.95
CA LEU A 119 -1.26 -14.53 5.59
C LEU A 119 -0.90 -13.76 6.88
N PRO A 120 0.33 -13.22 6.98
CA PRO A 120 0.72 -12.40 8.13
C PRO A 120 -0.05 -11.08 8.11
N ALA A 121 -0.48 -10.65 9.30
CA ALA A 121 -1.22 -9.41 9.48
C ALA A 121 -0.84 -8.71 10.78
N TYR A 122 -1.01 -7.38 10.82
CA TYR A 122 -0.92 -6.59 12.04
C TYR A 122 -2.26 -5.92 12.30
N LEU A 123 -2.78 -6.08 13.51
CA LEU A 123 -3.89 -5.27 14.00
C LEU A 123 -3.33 -4.18 14.92
N PHE A 124 -3.36 -2.96 14.44
CA PHE A 124 -3.00 -1.76 15.20
C PHE A 124 -4.24 -1.22 15.91
N LEU A 125 -4.21 -1.17 17.22
CA LEU A 125 -5.26 -0.52 18.00
C LEU A 125 -5.01 1.01 18.09
N PRO A 126 -6.04 1.82 18.38
CA PRO A 126 -5.90 3.27 18.54
C PRO A 126 -4.85 3.62 19.60
N LYS A 127 -4.24 4.79 19.46
CA LYS A 127 -3.42 5.38 20.51
C LYS A 127 -4.25 5.60 21.76
N ARG A 128 -3.70 5.31 22.93
CA ARG A 128 -4.40 5.53 24.20
C ARG A 128 -4.85 6.97 24.34
N GLY A 129 -6.09 7.15 24.72
CA GLY A 129 -6.70 8.49 24.89
C GLY A 129 -7.30 9.09 23.61
N THR A 130 -7.19 8.39 22.46
CA THR A 130 -7.88 8.80 21.23
C THR A 130 -9.17 8.01 21.00
N GLU A 131 -9.43 7.00 21.82
CA GLU A 131 -10.64 6.19 21.75
C GLU A 131 -11.88 7.03 22.00
N CYS A 132 -12.90 6.86 21.18
CA CYS A 132 -14.19 7.49 21.40
C CYS A 132 -14.80 6.97 22.73
N SER A 133 -14.89 7.83 23.76
CA SER A 133 -15.37 7.45 25.09
C SER A 133 -16.71 6.70 25.02
N GLY A 134 -16.74 5.47 25.54
CA GLY A 134 -17.93 4.61 25.60
C GLY A 134 -18.41 4.03 24.28
N ARG A 135 -17.66 4.15 23.17
CA ARG A 135 -18.01 3.60 21.86
C ARG A 135 -16.99 2.55 21.41
N LYS A 136 -17.46 1.61 20.58
CA LYS A 136 -16.58 0.67 19.90
C LYS A 136 -15.74 1.36 18.84
N THR A 137 -14.53 0.85 18.61
CA THR A 137 -13.52 1.36 17.70
C THR A 137 -13.83 0.98 16.24
N PRO A 138 -14.02 1.93 15.32
CA PRO A 138 -14.12 1.64 13.89
C PRO A 138 -12.81 1.06 13.37
N ILE A 139 -12.87 0.21 12.35
CA ILE A 139 -11.70 -0.48 11.84
C ILE A 139 -11.49 -0.23 10.34
N ILE A 140 -10.24 -0.13 9.94
CA ILE A 140 -9.80 -0.02 8.55
C ILE A 140 -9.08 -1.30 8.15
N ILE A 141 -9.52 -1.94 7.08
CA ILE A 141 -8.76 -2.97 6.38
C ILE A 141 -7.87 -2.25 5.37
N ASN A 142 -6.55 -2.37 5.51
CA ASN A 142 -5.61 -1.71 4.61
C ASN A 142 -4.89 -2.76 3.75
N THR A 143 -5.21 -2.79 2.47
CA THR A 143 -4.63 -3.70 1.50
C THR A 143 -3.48 -3.04 0.75
N GLY A 144 -2.34 -3.73 0.72
CA GLY A 144 -1.15 -3.31 -0.02
C GLY A 144 -1.33 -3.39 -1.53
N GLY A 145 -0.41 -2.77 -2.25
CA GLY A 145 -0.38 -2.75 -3.71
C GLY A 145 0.56 -3.79 -4.32
N TYR A 146 1.09 -3.43 -5.47
CA TYR A 146 1.91 -4.26 -6.34
C TYR A 146 3.28 -4.64 -5.74
N ASP A 147 3.92 -3.68 -5.07
CA ASP A 147 5.28 -3.76 -4.55
C ASP A 147 5.40 -3.33 -3.08
N SER A 148 4.28 -3.07 -2.42
CA SER A 148 4.26 -2.68 -1.01
C SER A 148 4.39 -3.88 -0.08
N ILE A 149 4.88 -3.60 1.13
CA ILE A 149 4.87 -4.52 2.26
C ILE A 149 3.97 -3.96 3.36
N GLN A 150 3.47 -4.82 4.25
CA GLN A 150 2.53 -4.36 5.28
C GLN A 150 3.17 -3.40 6.30
N GLU A 151 4.47 -3.47 6.51
CA GLU A 151 5.22 -2.54 7.37
C GLU A 151 5.19 -1.10 6.83
N GLU A 152 5.22 -0.95 5.50
CA GLU A 152 5.07 0.35 4.86
C GLU A 152 3.65 0.90 5.03
N LEU A 153 2.63 0.04 5.01
CA LEU A 153 1.23 0.44 5.18
C LEU A 153 0.97 1.08 6.55
N TYR A 154 1.82 0.82 7.55
CA TYR A 154 1.79 1.54 8.81
C TYR A 154 1.88 3.05 8.58
N HIS A 155 2.85 3.50 7.79
CA HIS A 155 3.07 4.93 7.53
C HIS A 155 1.98 5.54 6.65
N PHE A 156 1.48 4.78 5.68
CA PHE A 156 0.44 5.26 4.76
C PHE A 156 -0.95 5.37 5.40
N THR A 157 -1.25 4.54 6.38
CA THR A 157 -2.61 4.48 6.95
C THR A 157 -2.62 4.32 8.47
N ALA A 158 -1.98 3.28 9.01
CA ALA A 158 -2.17 2.88 10.41
C ALA A 158 -1.67 3.94 11.41
N ALA A 159 -0.55 4.60 11.14
CA ALA A 159 -0.04 5.68 12.00
C ALA A 159 -1.06 6.82 12.13
N GLY A 160 -1.62 7.27 10.99
CA GLY A 160 -2.66 8.30 10.97
C GLY A 160 -3.98 7.85 11.60
N ALA A 161 -4.34 6.58 11.45
CA ALA A 161 -5.54 5.97 12.01
C ALA A 161 -5.50 5.92 13.54
N ARG A 162 -4.37 5.46 14.09
CA ARG A 162 -4.15 5.34 15.54
C ARG A 162 -4.34 6.68 16.26
N GLU A 163 -3.79 7.76 15.72
CA GLU A 163 -3.93 9.12 16.25
C GLU A 163 -5.38 9.67 16.19
N ARG A 164 -6.26 8.96 15.48
CA ARG A 164 -7.65 9.40 15.20
C ARG A 164 -8.71 8.45 15.73
N GLY A 165 -8.33 7.50 16.58
CA GLY A 165 -9.27 6.59 17.23
C GLY A 165 -9.76 5.43 16.34
N TYR A 166 -9.05 5.13 15.24
CA TYR A 166 -9.33 3.98 14.40
C TYR A 166 -8.37 2.83 14.68
N ALA A 167 -8.87 1.60 14.67
CA ALA A 167 -8.05 0.42 14.50
C ALA A 167 -7.72 0.22 13.01
N THR A 168 -6.59 -0.42 12.72
CA THR A 168 -6.22 -0.77 11.34
C THR A 168 -5.68 -2.19 11.29
N LEU A 169 -6.22 -3.00 10.40
CA LEU A 169 -5.67 -4.31 10.04
C LEU A 169 -4.91 -4.16 8.72
N THR A 170 -3.59 -4.36 8.75
CA THR A 170 -2.75 -4.53 7.56
C THR A 170 -2.47 -6.01 7.37
N PHE A 171 -2.26 -6.45 6.14
CA PHE A 171 -1.90 -7.84 5.85
C PHE A 171 -1.14 -7.94 4.53
N GLU A 172 -0.45 -9.04 4.33
CA GLU A 172 0.12 -9.41 3.04
C GLU A 172 -0.66 -10.57 2.44
N GLY A 173 -1.22 -10.35 1.27
CA GLY A 173 -1.92 -11.35 0.50
C GLY A 173 -1.05 -12.00 -0.58
N PRO A 174 -1.66 -12.82 -1.46
CA PRO A 174 -0.98 -13.43 -2.59
C PRO A 174 -0.20 -12.43 -3.45
N GLY A 175 1.06 -12.71 -3.74
CA GLY A 175 1.92 -11.84 -4.53
C GLY A 175 2.54 -10.66 -3.78
N GLN A 176 2.34 -10.53 -2.48
CA GLN A 176 2.86 -9.42 -1.69
C GLN A 176 3.96 -9.84 -0.72
N GLY A 177 4.86 -8.94 -0.42
CA GLY A 177 5.88 -8.96 0.61
C GLY A 177 6.51 -10.32 0.89
N ILE A 178 6.42 -10.76 2.15
CA ILE A 178 7.01 -12.02 2.60
C ILE A 178 6.20 -13.25 2.09
N VAL A 179 4.90 -13.10 1.86
CA VAL A 179 4.04 -14.19 1.34
C VAL A 179 4.51 -14.65 -0.02
N LEU A 180 4.76 -13.71 -0.94
CA LEU A 180 5.32 -14.03 -2.25
C LEU A 180 6.66 -14.75 -2.14
N ARG A 181 7.54 -14.29 -1.25
CA ARG A 181 8.91 -14.79 -1.17
C ARG A 181 9.04 -16.10 -0.43
N ARG A 182 8.27 -16.28 0.65
CA ARG A 182 8.28 -17.47 1.51
C ARG A 182 7.40 -18.58 0.93
N GLU A 183 6.16 -18.25 0.59
CA GLU A 183 5.14 -19.24 0.21
C GLU A 183 5.04 -19.44 -1.30
N LYS A 184 5.67 -18.57 -2.11
CA LYS A 184 5.55 -18.56 -3.58
C LYS A 184 4.11 -18.41 -4.06
N LEU A 185 3.28 -17.76 -3.25
CA LEU A 185 1.89 -17.51 -3.57
C LEU A 185 1.81 -16.24 -4.42
N HIS A 186 1.35 -16.39 -5.67
CA HIS A 186 1.36 -15.33 -6.67
C HIS A 186 0.08 -14.49 -6.63
N MET A 187 0.17 -13.27 -7.13
CA MET A 187 -0.92 -12.31 -7.15
C MET A 187 -2.10 -12.78 -8.01
N ARG A 188 -3.31 -12.51 -7.52
CA ARG A 188 -4.57 -12.91 -8.17
C ARG A 188 -5.47 -11.71 -8.44
N PRO A 189 -6.25 -11.73 -9.55
CA PRO A 189 -7.10 -10.60 -9.92
C PRO A 189 -8.40 -10.50 -9.09
N ASP A 190 -8.94 -11.61 -8.61
CA ASP A 190 -10.19 -11.73 -7.83
C ASP A 190 -9.96 -11.52 -6.33
N TRP A 191 -9.49 -10.33 -5.97
CA TRP A 191 -9.05 -9.99 -4.61
C TRP A 191 -10.18 -9.97 -3.57
N GLU A 192 -11.43 -9.92 -3.98
CA GLU A 192 -12.61 -10.08 -3.10
C GLU A 192 -12.55 -11.39 -2.29
N VAL A 193 -11.98 -12.45 -2.85
CA VAL A 193 -11.79 -13.73 -2.16
C VAL A 193 -10.82 -13.59 -0.98
N VAL A 194 -9.73 -12.83 -1.18
CA VAL A 194 -8.75 -12.55 -0.14
C VAL A 194 -9.36 -11.71 0.97
N ILE A 195 -10.05 -10.62 0.60
CA ILE A 195 -10.69 -9.73 1.59
C ILE A 195 -11.77 -10.47 2.38
N SER A 196 -12.56 -11.35 1.75
CA SER A 196 -13.54 -12.15 2.45
C SER A 196 -12.90 -13.02 3.53
N ALA A 197 -11.80 -13.71 3.22
CA ALA A 197 -11.07 -14.52 4.20
C ALA A 197 -10.49 -13.67 5.36
N VAL A 198 -9.96 -12.48 5.04
CA VAL A 198 -9.47 -11.53 6.06
C VAL A 198 -10.59 -11.08 6.99
N LEU A 199 -11.75 -10.73 6.44
CA LEU A 199 -12.91 -10.32 7.22
C LEU A 199 -13.46 -11.47 8.07
N ASP A 200 -13.58 -12.67 7.52
CA ASP A 200 -14.04 -13.84 8.26
C ASP A 200 -13.18 -14.09 9.50
N GLN A 201 -11.86 -14.07 9.32
CA GLN A 201 -10.93 -14.24 10.43
C GLN A 201 -10.98 -13.09 11.43
N LEU A 202 -11.12 -11.85 10.97
CA LEU A 202 -11.28 -10.68 11.84
C LEU A 202 -12.51 -10.83 12.75
N PHE A 203 -13.64 -11.29 12.20
CA PHE A 203 -14.87 -11.51 12.98
C PHE A 203 -14.66 -12.57 14.06
N ILE A 204 -14.02 -13.69 13.71
CA ILE A 204 -13.69 -14.76 14.67
C ILE A 204 -12.78 -14.23 15.78
N LEU A 205 -11.67 -13.59 15.41
CA LEU A 205 -10.69 -13.09 16.37
C LEU A 205 -11.25 -11.98 17.27
N SER A 206 -12.11 -11.11 16.73
CA SER A 206 -12.75 -10.06 17.53
C SER A 206 -13.71 -10.64 18.60
N GLN A 207 -14.39 -11.75 18.32
CA GLN A 207 -15.19 -12.45 19.33
C GLN A 207 -14.34 -13.10 20.41
N GLN A 208 -13.19 -13.64 20.02
CA GLN A 208 -12.23 -14.25 20.96
C GLN A 208 -11.49 -13.22 21.82
N ASN A 209 -11.36 -11.97 21.33
CA ASN A 209 -10.62 -10.88 21.97
C ASN A 209 -11.51 -9.65 22.17
N PRO A 210 -12.53 -9.71 23.05
CA PRO A 210 -13.46 -8.59 23.27
C PRO A 210 -12.76 -7.32 23.76
N GLY A 211 -11.57 -7.43 24.33
CA GLY A 211 -10.73 -6.30 24.76
C GLY A 211 -10.24 -5.39 23.61
N TRP A 212 -10.25 -5.86 22.35
CA TRP A 212 -9.97 -5.01 21.19
C TRP A 212 -11.05 -3.96 20.95
N ASN A 213 -12.25 -4.16 21.50
CA ASN A 213 -13.39 -3.25 21.44
C ASN A 213 -13.72 -2.75 20.03
N LEU A 214 -13.61 -3.62 19.00
CA LEU A 214 -13.83 -3.28 17.59
C LEU A 214 -15.31 -3.13 17.26
N ASP A 215 -15.62 -2.15 16.42
CA ASP A 215 -16.94 -1.98 15.82
C ASP A 215 -16.98 -2.60 14.41
N LEU A 216 -17.39 -3.85 14.35
CA LEU A 216 -17.49 -4.58 13.08
C LEU A 216 -18.68 -4.13 12.21
N THR A 217 -19.46 -3.14 12.65
CA THR A 217 -20.49 -2.49 11.82
C THR A 217 -19.95 -1.26 11.10
N ARG A 218 -18.73 -0.80 11.44
CA ARG A 218 -18.04 0.36 10.87
C ARG A 218 -16.66 -0.03 10.34
N ILE A 219 -16.67 -0.87 9.30
CA ILE A 219 -15.45 -1.34 8.62
C ILE A 219 -15.23 -0.52 7.34
N ALA A 220 -14.08 0.12 7.22
CA ALA A 220 -13.61 0.72 5.97
C ALA A 220 -12.56 -0.17 5.32
N ILE A 221 -12.38 0.00 3.99
CA ILE A 221 -11.23 -0.55 3.25
C ILE A 221 -10.46 0.57 2.58
N VAL A 222 -9.13 0.52 2.67
CA VAL A 222 -8.22 1.52 2.09
C VAL A 222 -7.16 0.81 1.26
N GLY A 223 -6.89 1.32 0.07
CA GLY A 223 -5.80 0.84 -0.77
C GLY A 223 -5.22 1.94 -1.65
N ASN A 224 -3.91 1.82 -1.93
CA ASN A 224 -3.17 2.77 -2.75
C ASN A 224 -2.66 2.10 -4.02
N SER A 225 -2.69 2.79 -5.16
CA SER A 225 -2.22 2.27 -6.46
C SER A 225 -2.91 0.95 -6.82
N MET A 226 -2.20 -0.17 -7.01
CA MET A 226 -2.82 -1.49 -7.20
C MET A 226 -3.64 -1.93 -5.98
N GLY A 227 -3.27 -1.52 -4.77
CA GLY A 227 -4.08 -1.72 -3.57
C GLY A 227 -5.45 -1.06 -3.64
N ALA A 228 -5.59 0.03 -4.40
CA ALA A 228 -6.88 0.66 -4.65
C ALA A 228 -7.79 -0.20 -5.55
N TYR A 229 -7.22 -0.90 -6.55
CA TYR A 229 -7.93 -1.93 -7.29
C TYR A 229 -8.42 -3.03 -6.36
N PHE A 230 -7.56 -3.51 -5.46
CA PHE A 230 -7.90 -4.53 -4.47
C PHE A 230 -8.95 -4.04 -3.48
N ALA A 231 -8.89 -2.78 -3.06
CA ALA A 231 -9.89 -2.19 -2.17
C ALA A 231 -11.27 -2.11 -2.84
N LEU A 232 -11.35 -1.73 -4.12
CA LEU A 232 -12.61 -1.72 -4.88
C LEU A 232 -13.20 -3.13 -5.03
N ARG A 233 -12.37 -4.14 -5.30
CA ARG A 233 -12.83 -5.53 -5.33
C ARG A 233 -13.29 -6.00 -3.95
N GLY A 234 -12.56 -5.65 -2.91
CA GLY A 234 -12.94 -5.95 -1.52
C GLY A 234 -14.24 -5.26 -1.08
N ALA A 235 -14.53 -4.08 -1.64
CA ALA A 235 -15.76 -3.33 -1.36
C ALA A 235 -17.04 -3.98 -1.92
N LEU A 236 -16.93 -5.08 -2.69
CA LEU A 236 -18.06 -5.94 -3.04
C LEU A 236 -18.62 -6.69 -1.82
N ASP A 237 -17.80 -6.86 -0.78
CA ASP A 237 -18.27 -7.46 0.48
C ASP A 237 -19.10 -6.42 1.26
N THR A 238 -20.35 -6.74 1.52
CA THR A 238 -21.31 -5.84 2.17
C THR A 238 -20.99 -5.51 3.62
N ARG A 239 -20.03 -6.20 4.24
CA ARG A 239 -19.48 -5.86 5.56
C ARG A 239 -18.67 -4.57 5.51
N ILE A 240 -18.09 -4.21 4.36
CA ILE A 240 -17.40 -2.95 4.13
C ILE A 240 -18.41 -1.81 4.01
N LYS A 241 -18.20 -0.74 4.79
CA LYS A 241 -19.10 0.41 4.89
C LYS A 241 -18.53 1.70 4.27
N ALA A 242 -17.24 1.69 3.91
CA ALA A 242 -16.58 2.80 3.22
C ALA A 242 -15.38 2.27 2.45
N CYS A 243 -15.11 2.78 1.25
CA CYS A 243 -13.97 2.41 0.43
C CYS A 243 -13.15 3.64 0.06
N VAL A 244 -11.83 3.59 0.28
CA VAL A 244 -10.88 4.60 -0.19
C VAL A 244 -10.04 4.00 -1.31
N CYS A 245 -10.26 4.49 -2.52
CA CYS A 245 -9.53 4.15 -3.73
C CYS A 245 -8.50 5.25 -4.00
N SER A 246 -7.27 5.09 -3.50
CA SER A 246 -6.21 6.08 -3.67
C SER A 246 -5.37 5.78 -4.92
N ASP A 247 -5.56 6.61 -5.97
CA ASP A 247 -4.80 6.56 -7.23
C ASP A 247 -4.84 5.18 -7.92
N GLY A 248 -6.04 4.60 -7.97
CA GLY A 248 -6.26 3.26 -8.51
C GLY A 248 -6.16 3.19 -10.04
N LEU A 249 -6.09 1.95 -10.53
CA LEU A 249 -6.17 1.64 -11.95
C LEU A 249 -7.43 0.81 -12.21
N TYR A 250 -8.13 1.16 -13.30
CA TYR A 250 -9.31 0.41 -13.74
C TYR A 250 -8.91 -0.86 -14.51
N ASP A 251 -7.89 -0.75 -15.37
CA ASP A 251 -7.46 -1.84 -16.26
C ASP A 251 -5.92 -1.80 -16.45
N PHE A 252 -5.23 -2.70 -15.76
CA PHE A 252 -3.77 -2.78 -15.81
C PHE A 252 -3.25 -3.23 -17.18
N GLY A 253 -3.97 -4.13 -17.85
CA GLY A 253 -3.61 -4.59 -19.19
C GLY A 253 -3.70 -3.46 -20.21
N LYS A 254 -4.76 -2.64 -20.16
CA LYS A 254 -4.91 -1.46 -21.03
C LYS A 254 -3.81 -0.43 -20.74
N ALA A 255 -3.58 -0.09 -19.49
CA ALA A 255 -2.53 0.85 -19.11
C ALA A 255 -1.13 0.38 -19.57
N GLY A 256 -0.84 -0.91 -19.51
CA GLY A 256 0.39 -1.50 -20.05
C GLY A 256 0.47 -1.41 -21.59
N ARG A 257 -0.60 -1.76 -22.28
CA ARG A 257 -0.65 -1.68 -23.77
C ARG A 257 -0.50 -0.26 -24.30
N GLU A 258 -1.06 0.72 -23.62
CA GLU A 258 -0.93 2.14 -24.02
C GLU A 258 0.51 2.65 -23.91
N ARG A 259 1.30 2.08 -22.97
CA ARG A 259 2.74 2.37 -22.80
C ARG A 259 3.64 1.60 -23.78
N THR A 260 3.13 0.53 -24.38
CA THR A 260 3.90 -0.26 -25.35
C THR A 260 4.03 0.53 -26.65
N PRO A 261 5.27 0.75 -27.17
CA PRO A 261 5.48 1.42 -28.44
C PRO A 261 4.66 0.79 -29.58
N PHE A 262 4.09 1.61 -30.45
CA PHE A 262 3.16 1.14 -31.49
C PHE A 262 3.80 0.07 -32.39
N PHE A 263 5.09 0.21 -32.73
CA PHE A 263 5.83 -0.73 -33.58
C PHE A 263 6.07 -2.11 -32.94
N MET A 264 5.88 -2.24 -31.63
CA MET A 264 6.01 -3.50 -30.91
C MET A 264 4.69 -4.28 -30.83
N LYS A 265 3.55 -3.62 -31.06
CA LYS A 265 2.22 -4.23 -30.84
C LYS A 265 1.90 -5.34 -31.84
N ASP A 266 2.45 -5.28 -33.06
CA ASP A 266 2.18 -6.20 -34.16
C ASP A 266 3.34 -7.19 -34.43
N LEU A 267 4.38 -7.20 -33.57
CA LEU A 267 5.52 -8.11 -33.75
C LEU A 267 5.18 -9.53 -33.29
N PRO A 268 5.74 -10.58 -33.97
CA PRO A 268 5.68 -11.94 -33.47
C PRO A 268 6.22 -12.02 -32.04
N LYS A 269 5.52 -12.75 -31.15
CA LYS A 269 5.85 -12.79 -29.70
C LYS A 269 7.35 -13.03 -29.41
N ASN A 270 7.98 -14.00 -30.06
CA ASN A 270 9.40 -14.31 -29.85
C ASN A 270 10.34 -13.17 -30.25
N PHE A 271 10.02 -12.47 -31.34
CA PHE A 271 10.81 -11.31 -31.79
C PHE A 271 10.58 -10.10 -30.89
N ALA A 272 9.32 -9.84 -30.52
CA ALA A 272 8.96 -8.80 -29.56
C ALA A 272 9.66 -8.99 -28.20
N GLU A 273 9.75 -10.23 -27.71
CA GLU A 273 10.45 -10.54 -26.47
C GLU A 273 11.96 -10.27 -26.55
N SER A 274 12.60 -10.69 -27.66
CA SER A 274 14.04 -10.43 -27.88
C SER A 274 14.34 -8.94 -28.00
N LEU A 275 13.52 -8.20 -28.75
CA LEU A 275 13.63 -6.74 -28.88
C LEU A 275 13.39 -6.05 -27.54
N LEU A 276 12.38 -6.49 -26.80
CA LEU A 276 12.07 -5.96 -25.48
C LEU A 276 13.25 -6.17 -24.53
N ARG A 277 13.82 -7.37 -24.46
CA ARG A 277 15.02 -7.64 -23.64
C ARG A 277 16.19 -6.72 -24.00
N PHE A 278 16.39 -6.44 -25.30
CA PHE A 278 17.41 -5.50 -25.75
C PHE A 278 17.11 -4.08 -25.29
N VAL A 279 15.89 -3.58 -25.49
CA VAL A 279 15.48 -2.23 -25.02
C VAL A 279 15.59 -2.11 -23.50
N LEU A 280 15.18 -3.14 -22.76
CA LEU A 280 15.26 -3.19 -21.30
C LEU A 280 16.70 -3.18 -20.76
N SER A 281 17.71 -3.53 -21.58
CA SER A 281 19.10 -3.39 -21.16
C SER A 281 19.52 -1.92 -20.95
N PHE A 282 18.79 -0.97 -21.57
CA PHE A 282 19.05 0.47 -21.48
C PHE A 282 18.05 1.25 -20.61
N ASP A 283 16.89 0.65 -20.29
CA ASP A 283 15.87 1.29 -19.43
C ASP A 283 15.76 0.54 -18.10
N PHE A 284 16.40 1.10 -17.09
CA PHE A 284 16.43 0.56 -15.73
C PHE A 284 15.02 0.41 -15.13
N ARG A 285 14.17 1.44 -15.27
CA ARG A 285 12.82 1.44 -14.71
C ARG A 285 11.96 0.34 -15.30
N THR A 286 11.85 0.28 -16.63
CA THR A 286 11.00 -0.72 -17.30
C THR A 286 11.51 -2.13 -17.04
N ARG A 287 12.84 -2.33 -16.99
CA ARG A 287 13.43 -3.62 -16.61
C ARG A 287 13.00 -4.04 -15.20
N TRP A 288 13.07 -3.14 -14.24
CA TRP A 288 12.67 -3.41 -12.86
C TRP A 288 11.18 -3.72 -12.78
N GLU A 289 10.31 -2.87 -13.36
CA GLU A 289 8.86 -3.03 -13.37
C GLU A 289 8.44 -4.39 -13.96
N LEU A 290 9.04 -4.80 -15.09
CA LEU A 290 8.70 -6.06 -15.75
C LEU A 290 9.28 -7.31 -15.05
N ALA A 291 10.49 -7.22 -14.51
CA ALA A 291 11.06 -8.31 -13.72
C ALA A 291 10.23 -8.54 -12.44
N HIS A 292 9.79 -7.45 -11.80
CA HIS A 292 8.91 -7.52 -10.65
C HIS A 292 7.54 -8.11 -11.04
N ALA A 293 6.95 -7.68 -12.19
CA ALA A 293 5.71 -8.25 -12.70
C ALA A 293 5.79 -9.77 -12.89
N ALA A 294 6.83 -10.25 -13.55
CA ALA A 294 7.03 -11.68 -13.75
C ALA A 294 7.09 -12.44 -12.42
N MET A 295 7.80 -11.90 -11.42
CA MET A 295 7.91 -12.50 -10.09
C MET A 295 6.55 -12.52 -9.37
N VAL A 296 5.84 -11.40 -9.33
CA VAL A 296 4.56 -11.25 -8.60
C VAL A 296 3.46 -12.12 -9.21
N LEU A 297 3.43 -12.19 -10.55
CA LEU A 297 2.45 -12.96 -11.31
C LEU A 297 2.82 -14.43 -11.48
N GLY A 298 4.04 -14.83 -11.10
CA GLY A 298 4.51 -16.22 -11.19
C GLY A 298 4.70 -16.70 -12.61
N THR A 299 5.19 -15.85 -13.50
CA THR A 299 5.36 -16.16 -14.92
C THR A 299 6.81 -16.42 -15.29
N GLY A 300 7.04 -17.32 -16.25
CA GLY A 300 8.37 -17.69 -16.73
C GLY A 300 8.94 -16.73 -17.79
N SER A 301 8.09 -15.87 -18.36
CA SER A 301 8.46 -14.95 -19.42
C SER A 301 7.74 -13.60 -19.30
N LEU A 302 8.29 -12.56 -19.94
CA LEU A 302 7.66 -11.26 -20.00
C LEU A 302 6.35 -11.30 -20.79
N SER A 303 6.28 -12.12 -21.84
CA SER A 303 5.05 -12.29 -22.61
C SER A 303 3.92 -12.88 -21.77
N GLU A 304 4.20 -13.89 -20.96
CA GLU A 304 3.22 -14.45 -20.01
C GLU A 304 2.80 -13.41 -18.96
N ALA A 305 3.75 -12.60 -18.47
CA ALA A 305 3.43 -11.52 -17.53
C ALA A 305 2.46 -10.48 -18.16
N PHE A 306 2.68 -10.13 -19.43
CA PHE A 306 1.76 -9.27 -20.17
C PHE A 306 0.39 -9.90 -20.40
N ASP A 307 0.30 -11.20 -20.65
CA ASP A 307 -0.97 -11.90 -20.78
C ASP A 307 -1.69 -11.95 -19.42
N ARG A 308 -0.97 -12.25 -18.34
CA ARG A 308 -1.51 -12.37 -16.99
C ARG A 308 -2.00 -11.04 -16.41
N ILE A 309 -1.28 -9.95 -16.64
CA ILE A 309 -1.67 -8.63 -16.12
C ILE A 309 -2.99 -8.13 -16.72
N GLN A 310 -3.41 -8.64 -17.88
CA GLN A 310 -4.70 -8.30 -18.49
C GLN A 310 -5.89 -8.84 -17.71
N GLU A 311 -5.69 -9.81 -16.83
CA GLU A 311 -6.73 -10.31 -15.94
C GLU A 311 -7.06 -9.30 -14.81
N PHE A 312 -6.19 -8.30 -14.57
CA PHE A 312 -6.38 -7.29 -13.54
C PHE A 312 -7.16 -6.09 -14.12
N THR A 313 -8.47 -6.26 -14.20
CA THR A 313 -9.40 -5.21 -14.64
C THR A 313 -10.65 -5.17 -13.77
N LEU A 314 -11.22 -3.99 -13.56
CA LEU A 314 -12.52 -3.77 -12.93
C LEU A 314 -13.67 -3.95 -13.94
N GLY A 315 -13.35 -4.21 -15.20
CA GLY A 315 -14.34 -4.54 -16.23
C GLY A 315 -15.02 -5.89 -16.01
N PRO A 316 -16.02 -6.22 -16.83
CA PRO A 316 -16.82 -7.42 -16.68
C PRO A 316 -16.07 -8.70 -17.11
N GLN A 317 -15.14 -9.16 -16.30
CA GLN A 317 -14.45 -10.45 -16.50
C GLN A 317 -15.29 -11.60 -15.94
N GLY A 318 -16.09 -12.24 -16.78
CA GLY A 318 -17.00 -13.30 -16.37
C GLY A 318 -18.15 -12.85 -15.45
N ARG A 319 -18.28 -11.54 -15.20
CA ARG A 319 -19.36 -10.87 -14.48
C ARG A 319 -20.31 -10.22 -15.48
N GLU A 320 -21.56 -10.01 -15.10
CA GLU A 320 -22.53 -9.29 -15.94
C GLU A 320 -22.22 -7.79 -16.01
N ARG A 321 -21.61 -7.21 -14.96
CA ARG A 321 -21.30 -5.78 -14.82
C ARG A 321 -19.88 -5.53 -14.34
N PRO A 322 -19.35 -4.34 -14.61
CA PRO A 322 -18.10 -3.86 -14.01
C PRO A 322 -18.16 -3.85 -12.48
N VAL A 323 -17.02 -4.13 -11.83
CA VAL A 323 -16.92 -4.15 -10.36
C VAL A 323 -17.44 -2.87 -9.69
N PRO A 324 -17.16 -1.64 -10.19
CA PRO A 324 -17.63 -0.43 -9.52
C PRO A 324 -19.16 -0.27 -9.50
N GLU A 325 -19.88 -0.90 -10.43
CA GLU A 325 -21.34 -0.85 -10.47
C GLU A 325 -22.02 -1.68 -9.39
N ASP A 326 -21.31 -2.66 -8.81
CA ASP A 326 -21.83 -3.51 -7.75
C ASP A 326 -21.43 -3.06 -6.34
N ILE A 327 -20.56 -2.01 -6.22
CA ILE A 327 -20.17 -1.44 -4.94
C ILE A 327 -21.33 -0.64 -4.36
N THR A 328 -21.70 -0.94 -3.11
CA THR A 328 -22.85 -0.29 -2.43
C THR A 328 -22.43 0.72 -1.35
N CYS A 329 -21.22 0.60 -0.80
CA CYS A 329 -20.72 1.52 0.21
C CYS A 329 -20.18 2.81 -0.42
N PRO A 330 -20.19 3.96 0.28
CA PRO A 330 -19.56 5.18 -0.20
C PRO A 330 -18.10 5.00 -0.58
N VAL A 331 -17.66 5.69 -1.65
CA VAL A 331 -16.30 5.61 -2.20
C VAL A 331 -15.64 6.99 -2.27
N LEU A 332 -14.47 7.13 -1.64
CA LEU A 332 -13.54 8.23 -1.89
C LEU A 332 -12.53 7.79 -2.94
N VAL A 333 -12.53 8.46 -4.08
CA VAL A 333 -11.54 8.27 -5.14
C VAL A 333 -10.55 9.43 -5.08
N THR A 334 -9.24 9.12 -5.07
CA THR A 334 -8.22 10.16 -5.17
C THR A 334 -7.48 10.09 -6.50
N ASN A 335 -7.08 11.23 -7.05
CA ASN A 335 -6.39 11.33 -8.32
C ASN A 335 -5.00 11.94 -8.14
N ALA A 336 -4.00 11.31 -8.75
CA ALA A 336 -2.64 11.82 -8.84
C ALA A 336 -2.41 12.47 -10.20
N ARG A 337 -2.50 13.81 -10.28
CA ARG A 337 -2.38 14.54 -11.56
C ARG A 337 -1.03 14.35 -12.24
N ASP A 338 0.03 14.15 -11.47
CA ASP A 338 1.38 13.92 -11.99
C ASP A 338 1.62 12.43 -12.34
N SER A 339 0.60 11.57 -12.14
CA SER A 339 0.66 10.16 -12.51
C SER A 339 0.28 9.94 -13.96
N ILE A 340 0.97 8.99 -14.59
CA ILE A 340 0.62 8.48 -15.92
C ILE A 340 -0.72 7.72 -15.94
N TYR A 341 -1.24 7.34 -14.76
CA TYR A 341 -2.48 6.58 -14.60
C TYR A 341 -3.72 7.44 -14.34
N ARG A 342 -3.61 8.76 -14.39
CA ARG A 342 -4.71 9.69 -14.08
C ARG A 342 -6.03 9.41 -14.80
N LEU A 343 -5.98 8.93 -16.05
CA LEU A 343 -7.18 8.60 -16.83
C LEU A 343 -7.90 7.35 -16.32
N GLU A 344 -7.18 6.41 -15.75
CA GLU A 344 -7.74 5.22 -15.14
C GLU A 344 -8.53 5.56 -13.87
N VAL A 345 -8.05 6.54 -13.08
CA VAL A 345 -8.78 7.07 -11.91
C VAL A 345 -10.11 7.70 -12.32
N THR A 346 -10.11 8.54 -13.36
CA THR A 346 -11.34 9.14 -13.89
C THR A 346 -12.33 8.06 -14.33
N ARG A 347 -11.86 7.03 -15.01
CA ARG A 347 -12.67 5.89 -15.42
C ARG A 347 -13.29 5.13 -14.26
N ILE A 348 -12.54 4.94 -13.14
CA ILE A 348 -13.08 4.37 -11.91
C ILE A 348 -14.23 5.22 -11.39
N TYR A 349 -14.00 6.54 -11.25
CA TYR A 349 -14.99 7.46 -10.71
C TYR A 349 -16.28 7.48 -11.53
N ASP A 350 -16.17 7.54 -12.87
CA ASP A 350 -17.30 7.54 -13.78
C ASP A 350 -18.08 6.22 -13.76
N SER A 351 -17.38 5.10 -13.53
CA SER A 351 -17.99 3.76 -13.46
C SER A 351 -18.74 3.49 -12.15
N LEU A 352 -18.64 4.35 -11.14
CA LEU A 352 -19.43 4.29 -9.89
C LEU A 352 -20.84 4.84 -10.14
N THR A 353 -21.61 4.21 -11.03
CA THR A 353 -22.90 4.72 -11.54
C THR A 353 -24.03 4.64 -10.52
N GLN A 354 -23.95 3.76 -9.52
CA GLN A 354 -24.92 3.66 -8.44
C GLN A 354 -24.77 4.74 -7.37
N HIS A 355 -23.73 5.58 -7.48
CA HIS A 355 -23.35 6.56 -6.48
C HIS A 355 -23.67 7.99 -6.89
N LYS A 356 -23.98 8.83 -5.90
CA LYS A 356 -24.24 10.27 -6.05
C LYS A 356 -22.96 11.08 -5.89
N ASP A 357 -22.64 11.94 -6.84
CA ASP A 357 -21.50 12.86 -6.81
C ASP A 357 -21.53 13.75 -5.56
N GLY A 358 -20.37 13.90 -4.92
CA GLY A 358 -20.20 14.70 -3.71
C GLY A 358 -20.84 14.12 -2.44
N HIS A 359 -21.57 13.01 -2.53
CA HIS A 359 -22.25 12.35 -1.42
C HIS A 359 -21.69 10.94 -1.17
N THR A 360 -22.09 9.98 -2.00
CA THR A 360 -21.65 8.58 -1.86
C THR A 360 -20.47 8.23 -2.76
N LYS A 361 -20.11 9.08 -3.73
CA LYS A 361 -18.78 9.10 -4.35
C LYS A 361 -18.18 10.51 -4.29
N VAL A 362 -16.92 10.60 -3.95
CA VAL A 362 -16.17 11.84 -3.83
C VAL A 362 -14.88 11.71 -4.60
N LEU A 363 -14.51 12.71 -5.40
CA LEU A 363 -13.21 12.80 -6.07
C LEU A 363 -12.34 13.85 -5.36
N TRP A 364 -11.16 13.44 -4.90
CA TRP A 364 -10.10 14.34 -4.46
C TRP A 364 -8.99 14.40 -5.50
N ASP A 365 -8.84 15.56 -6.15
CA ASP A 365 -7.93 15.78 -7.27
C ASP A 365 -6.97 16.96 -6.98
N PRO A 366 -5.95 16.75 -6.11
CA PRO A 366 -5.05 17.80 -5.65
C PRO A 366 -4.07 18.25 -6.73
N ILE A 367 -3.63 19.52 -6.63
CA ILE A 367 -2.64 20.13 -7.51
C ILE A 367 -1.36 20.41 -6.69
N GLY A 368 -0.23 19.95 -7.20
CA GLY A 368 1.09 20.13 -6.58
C GLY A 368 1.52 18.98 -5.68
N VAL A 369 2.80 18.67 -5.73
CA VAL A 369 3.42 17.51 -5.05
C VAL A 369 3.15 17.52 -3.54
N GLY A 370 3.35 18.65 -2.87
CA GLY A 370 3.10 18.80 -1.44
C GLY A 370 1.63 18.73 -1.05
N GLN A 371 0.72 18.77 -2.02
CA GLN A 371 -0.73 18.63 -1.80
C GLN A 371 -1.25 17.23 -2.19
N GLY A 372 -0.40 16.37 -2.75
CA GLY A 372 -0.75 14.99 -3.09
C GLY A 372 -0.96 14.70 -4.57
N SER A 373 -0.33 15.46 -5.50
CA SER A 373 -0.44 15.18 -6.94
C SER A 373 0.39 13.97 -7.42
N THR A 374 1.25 13.40 -6.57
CA THR A 374 2.06 12.20 -6.86
C THR A 374 1.27 10.91 -6.64
N GLN A 375 1.63 9.84 -7.37
CA GLN A 375 1.04 8.50 -7.22
C GLN A 375 1.13 8.05 -5.76
N ALA A 376 0.04 7.46 -5.24
CA ALA A 376 -0.11 7.02 -3.85
C ALA A 376 0.15 8.14 -2.81
N LYS A 377 0.17 9.41 -3.23
CA LYS A 377 0.40 10.57 -2.35
C LYS A 377 1.75 10.53 -1.60
N VAL A 378 2.76 9.84 -2.13
CA VAL A 378 4.02 9.51 -1.43
C VAL A 378 4.73 10.71 -0.80
N ALA A 379 4.60 11.91 -1.35
CA ALA A 379 5.23 13.12 -0.83
C ALA A 379 4.28 13.97 0.05
N ALA A 380 3.06 13.51 0.34
CA ALA A 380 2.03 14.31 1.01
C ALA A 380 1.14 13.47 1.94
N LEU A 381 1.72 12.54 2.71
CA LEU A 381 0.98 11.64 3.60
C LEU A 381 0.14 12.39 4.65
N SER A 382 0.61 13.54 5.14
CA SER A 382 -0.18 14.37 6.06
C SER A 382 -1.47 14.87 5.42
N HIS A 383 -1.44 15.29 4.16
CA HIS A 383 -2.64 15.68 3.41
C HIS A 383 -3.53 14.48 3.10
N LEU A 384 -2.95 13.34 2.74
CA LEU A 384 -3.68 12.08 2.57
C LEU A 384 -4.44 11.73 3.84
N HIS A 385 -3.76 11.73 4.99
CA HIS A 385 -4.40 11.45 6.28
C HIS A 385 -5.52 12.45 6.59
N ALA A 386 -5.28 13.75 6.43
CA ALA A 386 -6.29 14.77 6.70
C ALA A 386 -7.56 14.51 5.88
N THR A 387 -7.42 14.36 4.56
CA THR A 387 -8.56 14.18 3.64
C THR A 387 -9.29 12.86 3.85
N VAL A 388 -8.54 11.75 3.96
CA VAL A 388 -9.13 10.42 4.12
C VAL A 388 -9.88 10.32 5.44
N PHE A 389 -9.29 10.76 6.55
CA PHE A 389 -9.92 10.64 7.86
C PHE A 389 -11.07 11.62 8.08
N GLU A 390 -11.02 12.83 7.50
CA GLU A 390 -12.18 13.73 7.49
C GLU A 390 -13.37 13.08 6.77
N TRP A 391 -13.11 12.46 5.62
CA TRP A 391 -14.15 11.78 4.87
C TRP A 391 -14.67 10.53 5.59
N LEU A 392 -13.79 9.70 6.18
CA LEU A 392 -14.16 8.51 6.95
C LEU A 392 -14.98 8.87 8.19
N ASP A 393 -14.60 9.93 8.91
CA ASP A 393 -15.35 10.41 10.09
C ASP A 393 -16.80 10.72 9.73
N ARG A 394 -17.01 11.39 8.59
CA ARG A 394 -18.34 11.72 8.10
C ARG A 394 -19.14 10.48 7.69
N VAL A 395 -18.52 9.57 6.94
CA VAL A 395 -19.21 8.37 6.40
C VAL A 395 -19.50 7.34 7.48
N LEU A 396 -18.57 7.14 8.43
CA LEU A 396 -18.70 6.16 9.51
C LEU A 396 -19.26 6.77 10.80
N GLU A 397 -19.69 8.04 10.76
CA GLU A 397 -20.26 8.79 11.91
C GLU A 397 -19.34 8.76 13.15
N VAL A 398 -18.03 8.93 12.91
CA VAL A 398 -17.03 9.00 13.97
C VAL A 398 -16.95 10.43 14.51
N LYS A 399 -17.17 10.57 15.80
CA LYS A 399 -17.04 11.87 16.49
C LYS A 399 -15.73 11.88 17.26
N ARG A 400 -14.82 12.73 16.86
CA ARG A 400 -13.57 12.96 17.59
C ARG A 400 -13.86 13.81 18.84
N ILE A 401 -13.04 13.59 19.87
CA ILE A 401 -13.02 14.49 21.02
C ILE A 401 -12.39 15.80 20.54
N PRO A 402 -13.02 16.97 20.75
CA PRO A 402 -12.39 18.24 20.40
C PRO A 402 -11.06 18.39 21.15
N CYS A 403 -10.05 18.97 20.49
CA CYS A 403 -8.85 19.42 21.17
C CYS A 403 -9.24 20.68 21.97
N ASP A 404 -9.05 20.64 23.29
CA ASP A 404 -9.19 21.82 24.17
C ASP A 404 -8.07 22.83 23.88
#